data_e9a50c3734358eca4e711f6c4feb3a6e
#
_entry.id   e9a50c3734358eca4e711f6c4feb3a6e
#
_cell.length_a   1.000
_cell.length_b   1.000
_cell.length_c   1.000
_cell.angle_alpha   90.00
_cell.angle_beta   90.00
_cell.angle_gamma   90.00
#
_symmetry.space_group_name_H-M   'P 1'
#
loop_
_entity.id
_entity.type
_entity.pdbx_description
1 polymer ?
#
loop_
_entity_poly.entity_id
_entity_poly.type
_entity_poly.pdbx_seq_one_letter_code
_entity_poly.pdbx_strand_id
1 'polypeptide(L)' 'MELLKTLKVYLENNMNYSATAEKLYVHINTIRKRIDKVNELLQIDWSDNIARMNAELLLRFLNLEEKI' A
#
# COMPACT_ATOMS: atom_id res chain seq x y z
N MET A 1 10.22 1.40 6.53
CA MET A 1 9.04 2.14 7.04
C MET A 1 7.78 1.32 6.93
N GLU A 2 7.04 1.25 8.00
CA GLU A 2 5.84 0.41 8.05
C GLU A 2 4.74 0.85 7.08
N LEU A 3 4.62 2.15 6.82
CA LEU A 3 3.60 2.66 5.90
C LEU A 3 3.85 2.17 4.46
N LEU A 4 5.09 2.25 4.00
CA LEU A 4 5.43 1.80 2.65
C LEU A 4 5.31 0.29 2.53
N LYS A 5 5.73 -0.45 3.55
CA LYS A 5 5.57 -1.90 3.56
C LYS A 5 4.10 -2.29 3.52
N THR A 6 3.26 -1.61 4.29
CA THR A 6 1.82 -1.84 4.30
C THR A 6 1.21 -1.57 2.93
N LEU A 7 1.58 -0.45 2.30
CA LEU A 7 1.11 -0.11 0.96
C LEU A 7 1.50 -1.18 -0.05
N LYS A 8 2.75 -1.64 0.01
CA LYS A 8 3.24 -2.68 -0.89
C LYS A 8 2.39 -3.95 -0.79
N VAL A 9 2.21 -4.46 0.43
CA VAL A 9 1.44 -5.69 0.64
C VAL A 9 -0.03 -5.48 0.26
N TYR A 10 -0.57 -4.31 0.55
CA TYR A 10 -1.94 -3.94 0.20
C TYR A 10 -2.16 -4.01 -1.32
N LEU A 11 -1.26 -3.43 -2.10
CA LEU A 11 -1.35 -3.47 -3.57
C LEU A 11 -1.12 -4.88 -4.12
N GLU A 12 -0.20 -5.63 -3.56
CA GLU A 12 0.06 -7.01 -3.95
C GLU A 12 -1.14 -7.93 -3.68
N ASN A 13 -2.01 -7.55 -2.76
CA ASN A 13 -3.21 -8.30 -2.40
C ASN A 13 -4.48 -7.64 -2.94
N ASN A 14 -4.37 -6.96 -4.06
CA ASN A 14 -5.50 -6.36 -4.78
C ASN A 14 -6.31 -5.36 -3.93
N MET A 15 -5.62 -4.63 -3.06
CA MET A 15 -6.22 -3.64 -2.17
C MET A 15 -7.23 -4.25 -1.19
N ASN A 16 -6.97 -5.47 -0.77
CA ASN A 16 -7.81 -6.17 0.20
C ASN A 16 -7.27 -5.95 1.61
N TYR A 17 -8.03 -5.27 2.46
CA TYR A 17 -7.63 -4.98 3.84
C TYR A 17 -7.41 -6.25 4.66
N SER A 18 -8.34 -7.22 4.57
CA SER A 18 -8.24 -8.47 5.34
C SER A 18 -7.01 -9.28 4.97
N ALA A 19 -6.76 -9.45 3.67
CA ALA A 19 -5.60 -10.20 3.19
C ALA A 19 -4.31 -9.53 3.63
N THR A 20 -4.27 -8.20 3.55
CA THR A 20 -3.09 -7.43 3.98
C THR A 20 -2.84 -7.60 5.47
N ALA A 21 -3.90 -7.53 6.27
CA ALA A 21 -3.79 -7.70 7.73
C ALA A 21 -3.25 -9.10 8.08
N GLU A 22 -3.73 -10.14 7.41
CA GLU A 22 -3.22 -11.50 7.59
C GLU A 22 -1.74 -11.60 7.24
N LYS A 23 -1.35 -11.04 6.11
CA LYS A 23 0.05 -11.10 5.65
C LYS A 23 1.00 -10.41 6.60
N LEU A 24 0.56 -9.32 7.22
CA LEU A 24 1.41 -8.52 8.11
C LEU A 24 1.23 -8.87 9.58
N TYR A 25 0.33 -9.81 9.90
CA TYR A 25 0.05 -10.25 11.28
C TYR A 25 -0.40 -9.09 12.17
N VAL A 26 -1.25 -8.22 11.63
CA VAL A 26 -1.81 -7.09 12.38
C VAL A 26 -3.33 -7.06 12.21
N HIS A 27 -4.00 -6.29 13.07
CA HIS A 27 -5.44 -6.13 12.98
C HIS A 27 -5.84 -5.32 11.75
N ILE A 28 -7.00 -5.65 11.16
CA ILE A 28 -7.50 -4.97 9.96
C ILE A 28 -7.64 -3.46 10.16
N ASN A 29 -8.03 -3.01 11.35
CA ASN A 29 -8.13 -1.57 11.65
C ASN A 29 -6.78 -0.87 11.57
N THR A 30 -5.70 -1.57 11.93
CA THR A 30 -4.34 -1.04 11.79
C THR A 30 -4.02 -0.79 10.31
N ILE A 31 -4.41 -1.73 9.43
CA ILE A 31 -4.20 -1.57 7.99
C ILE A 31 -4.99 -0.36 7.48
N ARG A 32 -6.26 -0.24 7.87
CA ARG A 32 -7.09 0.90 7.44
C ARG A 32 -6.46 2.24 7.83
N LYS A 33 -5.98 2.34 9.06
CA LYS A 33 -5.35 3.57 9.55
C LYS A 33 -4.07 3.87 8.77
N ARG A 34 -3.26 2.85 8.50
CA ARG A 34 -2.02 3.02 7.74
C ARG A 34 -2.28 3.43 6.30
N ILE A 35 -3.27 2.82 5.65
CA ILE A 35 -3.63 3.17 4.27
C ILE A 35 -4.22 4.57 4.21
N ASP A 36 -5.07 4.95 5.17
CA ASP A 36 -5.60 6.31 5.24
C ASP A 36 -4.46 7.33 5.38
N LYS A 37 -3.45 7.00 6.18
CA LYS A 37 -2.29 7.88 6.36
C LYS A 37 -1.47 8.00 5.07
N VAL A 38 -1.29 6.90 4.36
CA VAL A 38 -0.61 6.89 3.06
C VAL A 38 -1.37 7.77 2.07
N ASN A 39 -2.69 7.62 2.01
CA ASN A 39 -3.54 8.42 1.12
C ASN A 39 -3.43 9.92 1.43
N GLU A 40 -3.42 10.25 2.71
CA GLU A 40 -3.25 11.63 3.16
C GLU A 40 -1.90 12.21 2.73
N LEU A 41 -0.82 11.45 2.93
CA LEU A 41 0.53 11.89 2.61
C LEU A 41 0.79 11.99 1.10
N LEU A 42 0.28 11.04 0.33
CA LEU A 42 0.53 10.95 -1.11
C LEU A 42 -0.60 11.56 -1.93
N GLN A 43 -1.72 11.92 -1.31
CA GLN A 43 -2.90 12.46 -1.98
C GLN A 43 -3.39 11.55 -3.11
N ILE A 44 -3.39 10.24 -2.84
CA ILE A 44 -3.83 9.24 -3.82
C ILE A 44 -5.35 9.09 -3.76
N ASP A 45 -6.00 9.18 -4.92
CA ASP A 45 -7.40 8.84 -5.08
C ASP A 45 -7.51 7.45 -5.71
N TRP A 46 -7.85 6.47 -4.89
CA TRP A 46 -7.92 5.08 -5.34
C TRP A 46 -9.07 4.80 -6.30
N SER A 47 -10.01 5.74 -6.45
CA SER A 47 -11.06 5.63 -7.44
C SER A 47 -10.57 6.02 -8.84
N ASP A 48 -9.41 6.67 -8.93
CA ASP A 48 -8.79 7.08 -10.18
C ASP A 48 -7.80 6.00 -10.64
N ASN A 49 -8.07 5.40 -11.80
CA ASN A 49 -7.22 4.35 -12.36
C ASN A 49 -5.80 4.82 -12.63
N ILE A 50 -5.62 6.08 -13.00
CA ILE A 50 -4.29 6.64 -13.28
C ILE A 50 -3.48 6.75 -11.99
N ALA A 51 -4.09 7.23 -10.92
CA ALA A 51 -3.43 7.32 -9.62
C ALA A 51 -3.02 5.93 -9.12
N ARG A 52 -3.90 4.94 -9.30
CA ARG A 52 -3.63 3.56 -8.94
C ARG A 52 -2.43 2.99 -9.71
N MET A 53 -2.38 3.22 -11.02
CA MET A 53 -1.26 2.78 -11.84
C MET A 53 0.04 3.44 -11.41
N ASN A 54 0.00 4.73 -11.10
CA ASN A 54 1.19 5.45 -10.63
C ASN A 54 1.68 4.91 -9.30
N ALA A 55 0.77 4.54 -8.39
CA ALA A 55 1.13 3.94 -7.12
C ALA A 55 1.81 2.58 -7.32
N GLU A 56 1.31 1.77 -8.25
CA GLU A 56 1.91 0.46 -8.56
C GLU A 56 3.30 0.63 -9.18
N LEU A 57 3.48 1.61 -10.05
CA LEU A 57 4.79 1.89 -10.64
C LEU A 57 5.79 2.35 -9.58
N LEU A 58 5.36 3.21 -8.67
CA LEU A 58 6.20 3.65 -7.55
C LEU A 58 6.61 2.46 -6.69
N LEU A 59 5.69 1.56 -6.44
CA LEU A 59 5.95 0.37 -5.65
C LEU A 59 7.01 -0.52 -6.31
N ARG A 60 6.92 -0.71 -7.62
CA ARG A 60 7.91 -1.47 -8.39
C ARG A 60 9.29 -0.83 -8.31
N PHE A 61 9.34 0.50 -8.38
CA PHE A 61 10.57 1.25 -8.25
C PHE A 61 11.21 1.02 -6.86
N LEU A 62 10.40 1.09 -5.81
CA LEU A 62 10.87 0.85 -4.45
C LEU A 62 11.37 -0.59 -4.27
N ASN A 63 10.71 -1.55 -4.90
CA ASN A 63 11.15 -2.94 -4.85
C ASN A 63 12.52 -3.13 -5.51
N LEU A 64 12.77 -2.43 -6.61
CA LEU A 64 14.06 -2.49 -7.27
C LEU A 64 15.17 -1.94 -6.37
N GLU A 65 14.90 -0.86 -5.65
CA GLU A 65 15.86 -0.28 -4.71
C GLU A 65 16.15 -1.23 -3.55
N GLU A 66 15.17 -1.95 -3.06
CA GLU A 66 15.35 -2.93 -1.98
C GLU A 66 16.27 -4.10 -2.37
N LYS A 67 16.38 -4.39 -3.65
CA LYS A 67 17.21 -5.48 -4.16
C LYS A 67 18.66 -5.08 -4.43
N ILE A 68 18.93 -3.81 -4.37
CA ILE A 68 20.26 -3.26 -4.55
C ILE A 68 20.91 -3.05 -3.19
#